data_305ee3e38a87f79a3458fc5263349218
#
_entry.id   305ee3e38a87f79a3458fc5263349218
#
_cell.length_a   1.000
_cell.length_b   1.000
_cell.length_c   1.000
_cell.angle_alpha   90.00
_cell.angle_beta   90.00
_cell.angle_gamma   90.00
#
_symmetry.space_group_name_H-M   'P 1'
#
loop_
_entity.id
_entity.type
_entity.pdbx_description
1 polymer ?
#
loop_
_entity_poly.entity_id
_entity_poly.type
_entity_poly.pdbx_seq_one_letter_code
_entity_poly.pdbx_strand_id
1 'polypeptide(L)'
;PFTLMGAMAPITLAGALVQQTAEALGIIALCQLVRPGAPCVMGGFTSNVDMRTGSPAFGTPEYVHAALATAQIGRRLRIPVRTSAVNASPAVDAQSTYETAFSLQAAILSHSHLINHAAGWLEGGLVASLEKIVVDAELLRNWAEILQPISFTDDDLAVDAIKGVEPGGHFFGTAHTLERFEKAFYRPLLSDWSNFENWSEAGAKDATRRATDVWKRLLAEYSPPPLDVAVREAIDAYVRKRSVELGCDAP
;
A
#
# COMPACT_ATOMS: atom_id res chain seq x y z
N PRO A 1 8.69 -7.54 15.67
CA PRO A 1 9.57 -8.64 15.22
C PRO A 1 9.91 -8.51 13.74
N PHE A 2 11.10 -9.00 13.38
CA PHE A 2 11.57 -9.09 11.99
C PHE A 2 12.14 -10.51 11.79
N THR A 3 11.25 -11.46 11.50
CA THR A 3 11.55 -12.88 11.50
C THR A 3 11.66 -13.41 10.07
N LEU A 4 12.88 -13.52 9.55
CA LEU A 4 13.16 -14.03 8.23
C LEU A 4 13.46 -15.53 8.29
N MET A 5 12.57 -16.33 7.72
CA MET A 5 12.74 -17.80 7.62
C MET A 5 14.00 -18.14 6.85
N GLY A 6 14.79 -19.03 7.44
CA GLY A 6 16.07 -19.47 6.89
C GLY A 6 17.29 -18.64 7.32
N ALA A 7 17.08 -17.48 7.97
CA ALA A 7 18.16 -16.65 8.50
C ALA A 7 17.95 -16.27 9.97
N MET A 8 16.93 -15.46 10.27
CA MET A 8 16.65 -14.91 11.60
C MET A 8 15.57 -15.70 12.35
N ALA A 9 14.99 -16.70 11.70
CA ALA A 9 13.96 -17.59 12.25
C ALA A 9 14.13 -19.00 11.67
N PRO A 10 13.49 -20.00 12.29
CA PRO A 10 13.41 -21.34 11.69
C PRO A 10 12.91 -21.28 10.25
N ILE A 11 13.41 -22.17 9.40
CA ILE A 11 13.06 -22.21 7.98
C ILE A 11 11.58 -22.54 7.72
N THR A 12 10.88 -23.07 8.72
CA THR A 12 9.45 -23.39 8.61
C THR A 12 8.58 -22.21 9.02
N LEU A 13 7.50 -21.98 8.29
CA LEU A 13 6.53 -20.92 8.60
C LEU A 13 6.00 -21.04 10.04
N ALA A 14 5.65 -22.24 10.47
CA ALA A 14 5.14 -22.48 11.83
C ALA A 14 6.16 -22.06 12.91
N GLY A 15 7.44 -22.43 12.72
CA GLY A 15 8.51 -22.05 13.65
C GLY A 15 8.74 -20.55 13.67
N ALA A 16 8.73 -19.90 12.51
CA ALA A 16 8.86 -18.44 12.41
C ALA A 16 7.70 -17.70 13.09
N LEU A 17 6.47 -18.17 12.94
CA LEU A 17 5.29 -17.61 13.61
C LEU A 17 5.34 -17.78 15.14
N VAL A 18 5.87 -18.89 15.64
CA VAL A 18 6.11 -19.08 17.09
C VAL A 18 7.10 -18.05 17.59
N GLN A 19 8.24 -17.92 16.92
CA GLN A 19 9.27 -16.94 17.31
C GLN A 19 8.73 -15.51 17.25
N GLN A 20 8.10 -15.11 16.13
CA GLN A 20 7.48 -13.79 15.98
C GLN A 20 6.51 -13.49 17.12
N THR A 21 5.68 -14.46 17.48
CA THR A 21 4.68 -14.30 18.53
C THR A 21 5.34 -14.14 19.88
N ALA A 22 6.36 -14.94 20.18
CA ALA A 22 7.12 -14.85 21.44
C ALA A 22 7.82 -13.48 21.59
N GLU A 23 8.50 -13.01 20.54
CA GLU A 23 9.15 -11.69 20.54
C GLU A 23 8.13 -10.54 20.73
N ALA A 24 7.01 -10.58 20.02
CA ALA A 24 5.97 -9.57 20.15
C ALA A 24 5.36 -9.54 21.54
N LEU A 25 5.00 -10.71 22.09
CA LEU A 25 4.39 -10.82 23.42
C LEU A 25 5.37 -10.45 24.52
N GLY A 26 6.66 -10.77 24.38
CA GLY A 26 7.71 -10.37 25.33
C GLY A 26 7.79 -8.85 25.48
N ILE A 27 7.82 -8.12 24.36
CA ILE A 27 7.84 -6.65 24.39
C ILE A 27 6.51 -6.06 24.87
N ILE A 28 5.38 -6.63 24.47
CA ILE A 28 4.06 -6.19 24.96
C ILE A 28 3.96 -6.39 26.48
N ALA A 29 4.41 -7.54 27.01
CA ALA A 29 4.43 -7.80 28.43
C ALA A 29 5.31 -6.79 29.19
N LEU A 30 6.50 -6.49 28.66
CA LEU A 30 7.36 -5.45 29.24
C LEU A 30 6.66 -4.08 29.27
N CYS A 31 5.99 -3.68 28.17
CA CYS A 31 5.22 -2.44 28.13
C CYS A 31 4.12 -2.39 29.20
N GLN A 32 3.42 -3.51 29.41
CA GLN A 32 2.38 -3.61 30.43
C GLN A 32 2.94 -3.59 31.87
N LEU A 33 4.14 -4.14 32.09
CA LEU A 33 4.82 -4.07 33.39
C LEU A 33 5.25 -2.63 33.72
N VAL A 34 5.76 -1.90 32.72
CA VAL A 34 6.17 -0.49 32.89
C VAL A 34 4.97 0.43 33.04
N ARG A 35 3.95 0.22 32.22
CA ARG A 35 2.72 1.04 32.23
C ARG A 35 1.51 0.16 31.94
N PRO A 36 0.82 -0.32 32.96
CA PRO A 36 -0.40 -1.10 32.80
C PRO A 36 -1.45 -0.36 31.95
N GLY A 37 -2.05 -1.05 30.97
CA GLY A 37 -3.02 -0.45 30.04
C GLY A 37 -2.41 0.34 28.90
N ALA A 38 -1.09 0.39 28.72
CA ALA A 38 -0.47 1.02 27.57
C ALA A 38 -0.99 0.38 26.25
N PRO A 39 -1.46 1.19 25.27
CA PRO A 39 -1.92 0.64 23.98
C PRO A 39 -0.75 0.00 23.22
N CYS A 40 -0.94 -1.23 22.78
CA CYS A 40 0.06 -2.00 22.05
C CYS A 40 -0.55 -2.56 20.75
N VAL A 41 0.26 -2.60 19.70
CA VAL A 41 -0.05 -3.24 18.42
C VAL A 41 0.99 -4.34 18.16
N MET A 42 0.53 -5.55 17.88
CA MET A 42 1.40 -6.65 17.49
C MET A 42 1.91 -6.42 16.07
N GLY A 43 3.20 -6.23 15.88
CA GLY A 43 3.82 -6.17 14.58
C GLY A 43 4.01 -7.56 13.98
N GLY A 44 3.60 -7.77 12.73
CA GLY A 44 3.90 -8.96 11.96
C GLY A 44 4.77 -8.59 10.76
N PHE A 45 6.01 -9.09 10.73
CA PHE A 45 6.93 -8.86 9.61
C PHE A 45 7.77 -10.12 9.37
N THR A 46 7.06 -11.22 9.16
CA THR A 46 7.64 -12.53 8.87
C THR A 46 7.65 -12.77 7.36
N SER A 47 8.81 -13.09 6.82
CA SER A 47 9.01 -13.49 5.43
C SER A 47 10.09 -14.55 5.35
N ASN A 48 10.63 -14.81 4.18
CA ASN A 48 11.76 -15.70 3.95
C ASN A 48 12.96 -14.92 3.39
N VAL A 49 14.12 -15.56 3.38
CA VAL A 49 15.26 -15.12 2.59
C VAL A 49 15.34 -15.93 1.29
N ASP A 50 15.92 -15.34 0.25
CA ASP A 50 16.45 -16.12 -0.85
C ASP A 50 17.67 -16.89 -0.35
N MET A 51 17.58 -18.23 -0.32
CA MET A 51 18.65 -19.11 0.20
C MET A 51 19.93 -19.09 -0.65
N ARG A 52 19.92 -18.45 -1.81
CA ARG A 52 21.10 -18.31 -2.67
C ARG A 52 21.92 -17.07 -2.32
N THR A 53 21.23 -15.97 -2.07
CA THR A 53 21.84 -14.66 -1.87
C THR A 53 21.81 -14.20 -0.42
N GLY A 54 20.93 -14.77 0.40
CA GLY A 54 20.66 -14.33 1.76
C GLY A 54 19.80 -13.07 1.84
N SER A 55 19.36 -12.52 0.71
CA SER A 55 18.56 -11.29 0.66
C SER A 55 17.13 -11.55 1.14
N PRO A 56 16.52 -10.63 1.90
CA PRO A 56 15.12 -10.72 2.28
C PRO A 56 14.22 -10.74 1.05
N ALA A 57 13.28 -11.67 1.01
CA ALA A 57 12.26 -11.77 -0.04
C ALA A 57 10.90 -11.35 0.52
N PHE A 58 10.20 -10.45 -0.19
CA PHE A 58 8.91 -9.92 0.19
C PHE A 58 7.91 -10.02 -0.96
N GLY A 59 6.62 -10.04 -0.63
CA GLY A 59 5.58 -10.28 -1.64
C GLY A 59 5.50 -11.73 -2.11
N THR A 60 6.18 -12.63 -1.40
CA THR A 60 6.23 -14.08 -1.66
C THR A 60 5.00 -14.77 -1.09
N PRO A 61 4.69 -16.01 -1.55
CA PRO A 61 3.63 -16.83 -0.93
C PRO A 61 3.84 -17.01 0.57
N GLU A 62 5.09 -17.16 1.02
CA GLU A 62 5.46 -17.29 2.43
C GLU A 62 5.08 -16.03 3.22
N TYR A 63 5.36 -14.84 2.67
CA TYR A 63 4.95 -13.57 3.28
C TYR A 63 3.42 -13.46 3.40
N VAL A 64 2.69 -13.81 2.33
CA VAL A 64 1.23 -13.81 2.31
C VAL A 64 0.66 -14.71 3.40
N HIS A 65 1.14 -15.96 3.50
CA HIS A 65 0.72 -16.90 4.52
C HIS A 65 1.06 -16.40 5.93
N ALA A 66 2.26 -15.82 6.12
CA ALA A 66 2.66 -15.25 7.40
C ALA A 66 1.75 -14.10 7.84
N ALA A 67 1.41 -13.19 6.93
CA ALA A 67 0.53 -12.06 7.22
C ALA A 67 -0.88 -12.53 7.64
N LEU A 68 -1.47 -13.47 6.88
CA LEU A 68 -2.78 -14.05 7.19
C LEU A 68 -2.78 -14.76 8.56
N ALA A 69 -1.78 -15.59 8.82
CA ALA A 69 -1.67 -16.33 10.09
C ALA A 69 -1.41 -15.39 11.27
N THR A 70 -0.54 -14.38 11.11
CA THR A 70 -0.27 -13.37 12.15
C THR A 70 -1.54 -12.65 12.58
N ALA A 71 -2.37 -12.24 11.65
CA ALA A 71 -3.62 -11.57 11.96
C ALA A 71 -4.62 -12.50 12.67
N GLN A 72 -4.66 -13.79 12.32
CA GLN A 72 -5.47 -14.78 13.05
C GLN A 72 -4.98 -14.97 14.48
N ILE A 73 -3.66 -15.06 14.69
CA ILE A 73 -3.05 -15.14 16.03
C ILE A 73 -3.41 -13.88 16.84
N GLY A 74 -3.27 -12.68 16.27
CA GLY A 74 -3.63 -11.43 16.92
C GLY A 74 -5.11 -11.39 17.34
N ARG A 75 -6.04 -11.79 16.47
CA ARG A 75 -7.46 -11.92 16.83
C ARG A 75 -7.69 -12.91 17.97
N ARG A 76 -7.02 -14.07 17.96
CA ARG A 76 -7.10 -15.06 19.04
C ARG A 76 -6.61 -14.49 20.37
N LEU A 77 -5.58 -13.63 20.33
CA LEU A 77 -5.02 -12.96 21.50
C LEU A 77 -5.74 -11.65 21.85
N ARG A 78 -6.67 -11.17 21.04
CA ARG A 78 -7.35 -9.87 21.16
C ARG A 78 -6.38 -8.68 21.15
N ILE A 79 -5.35 -8.77 20.34
CA ILE A 79 -4.34 -7.72 20.18
C ILE A 79 -4.47 -7.17 18.75
N PRO A 80 -4.55 -5.85 18.56
CA PRO A 80 -4.49 -5.24 17.21
C PRO A 80 -3.20 -5.65 16.50
N VAL A 81 -3.29 -5.86 15.18
CA VAL A 81 -2.17 -6.32 14.36
C VAL A 81 -1.81 -5.30 13.30
N ARG A 82 -0.52 -5.14 13.09
CA ARG A 82 0.07 -4.42 11.98
C ARG A 82 0.74 -5.40 11.01
N THR A 83 0.43 -5.26 9.73
CA THR A 83 1.13 -5.88 8.61
C THR A 83 1.73 -4.81 7.68
N SER A 84 2.24 -5.22 6.53
CA SER A 84 2.89 -4.29 5.60
C SER A 84 2.57 -4.66 4.14
N ALA A 85 2.53 -3.67 3.26
CA ALA A 85 2.56 -3.88 1.82
C ALA A 85 3.99 -3.61 1.34
N VAL A 86 4.70 -4.66 0.97
CA VAL A 86 6.15 -4.65 0.73
C VAL A 86 6.50 -5.43 -0.53
N ASN A 87 7.69 -5.16 -1.06
CA ASN A 87 8.28 -5.89 -2.18
C ASN A 87 9.80 -6.02 -2.01
N ALA A 88 10.40 -6.92 -2.76
CA ALA A 88 11.85 -7.13 -2.79
C ALA A 88 12.50 -6.54 -4.04
N SER A 89 11.72 -6.20 -5.07
CA SER A 89 12.24 -5.68 -6.34
C SER A 89 13.05 -4.39 -6.14
N PRO A 90 14.22 -4.26 -6.79
CA PRO A 90 15.00 -3.02 -6.76
C PRO A 90 14.53 -1.98 -7.78
N ALA A 91 13.56 -2.28 -8.63
CA ALA A 91 13.09 -1.43 -9.71
C ALA A 91 11.56 -1.24 -9.70
N VAL A 92 11.09 -0.13 -10.28
CA VAL A 92 9.66 0.11 -10.49
C VAL A 92 9.21 -0.59 -11.77
N ASP A 93 8.88 -1.86 -11.65
CA ASP A 93 8.54 -2.76 -12.75
C ASP A 93 7.37 -3.68 -12.41
N ALA A 94 7.11 -4.68 -13.24
CA ALA A 94 6.08 -5.67 -12.99
C ALA A 94 6.30 -6.43 -11.68
N GLN A 95 7.57 -6.77 -11.34
CA GLN A 95 7.89 -7.49 -10.11
C GLN A 95 7.49 -6.68 -8.88
N SER A 96 7.93 -5.42 -8.79
CA SER A 96 7.60 -4.57 -7.65
C SER A 96 6.08 -4.38 -7.48
N THR A 97 5.35 -4.38 -8.60
CA THR A 97 3.90 -4.21 -8.60
C THR A 97 3.18 -5.46 -8.10
N TYR A 98 3.50 -6.66 -8.61
CA TYR A 98 2.79 -7.86 -8.15
C TYR A 98 3.18 -8.26 -6.72
N GLU A 99 4.44 -8.08 -6.31
CA GLU A 99 4.87 -8.31 -4.93
C GLU A 99 4.12 -7.40 -3.94
N THR A 100 4.03 -6.10 -4.25
CA THR A 100 3.23 -5.16 -3.43
C THR A 100 1.74 -5.52 -3.46
N ALA A 101 1.19 -5.88 -4.62
CA ALA A 101 -0.22 -6.26 -4.73
C ALA A 101 -0.56 -7.48 -3.86
N PHE A 102 0.27 -8.53 -3.87
CA PHE A 102 0.07 -9.70 -3.02
C PHE A 102 0.20 -9.37 -1.53
N SER A 103 1.21 -8.57 -1.17
CA SER A 103 1.40 -8.13 0.21
C SER A 103 0.22 -7.28 0.71
N LEU A 104 -0.25 -6.35 -0.10
CA LEU A 104 -1.40 -5.50 0.21
C LEU A 104 -2.69 -6.30 0.30
N GLN A 105 -2.92 -7.23 -0.65
CA GLN A 105 -4.07 -8.13 -0.62
C GLN A 105 -4.09 -8.97 0.67
N ALA A 106 -2.94 -9.54 1.06
CA ALA A 106 -2.83 -10.29 2.30
C ALA A 106 -3.15 -9.42 3.52
N ALA A 107 -2.64 -8.19 3.56
CA ALA A 107 -2.89 -7.25 4.65
C ALA A 107 -4.38 -6.89 4.78
N ILE A 108 -5.06 -6.66 3.66
CA ILE A 108 -6.50 -6.34 3.61
C ILE A 108 -7.33 -7.57 4.00
N LEU A 109 -7.12 -8.72 3.36
CA LEU A 109 -7.88 -9.94 3.62
C LEU A 109 -7.64 -10.51 5.02
N SER A 110 -6.50 -10.22 5.62
CA SER A 110 -6.22 -10.57 7.01
C SER A 110 -6.97 -9.71 8.02
N HIS A 111 -7.63 -8.63 7.58
CA HIS A 111 -8.22 -7.60 8.45
C HIS A 111 -7.21 -7.01 9.42
N SER A 112 -6.02 -6.68 8.94
CA SER A 112 -5.01 -5.97 9.71
C SER A 112 -5.49 -4.58 10.09
N HIS A 113 -5.20 -4.13 11.32
CA HIS A 113 -5.64 -2.84 11.83
C HIS A 113 -4.79 -1.68 11.31
N LEU A 114 -3.54 -1.98 10.92
CA LEU A 114 -2.59 -1.03 10.37
C LEU A 114 -1.78 -1.69 9.27
N ILE A 115 -1.65 -1.01 8.13
CA ILE A 115 -0.83 -1.48 7.00
C ILE A 115 0.27 -0.45 6.78
N ASN A 116 1.52 -0.85 7.04
CA ASN A 116 2.69 0.00 6.82
C ASN A 116 3.28 -0.21 5.43
N HIS A 117 4.17 0.69 5.03
CA HIS A 117 5.00 0.60 3.82
C HIS A 117 4.18 0.49 2.52
N ALA A 118 2.93 1.00 2.53
CA ALA A 118 1.99 0.80 1.45
C ALA A 118 2.28 1.61 0.18
N ALA A 119 3.26 2.52 0.21
CA ALA A 119 3.62 3.31 -0.97
C ALA A 119 5.11 3.66 -0.99
N GLY A 120 5.74 3.54 -2.16
CA GLY A 120 7.11 3.98 -2.42
C GLY A 120 8.22 3.03 -1.99
N TRP A 121 7.91 1.90 -1.39
CA TRP A 121 8.86 0.91 -0.89
C TRP A 121 9.48 0.09 -2.03
N LEU A 122 10.81 -0.04 -2.03
CA LEU A 122 11.59 -0.89 -2.95
C LEU A 122 12.74 -1.58 -2.20
N GLU A 123 13.29 -2.63 -2.80
CA GLU A 123 14.49 -3.35 -2.33
C GLU A 123 14.42 -3.71 -0.83
N GLY A 124 13.30 -4.29 -0.41
CA GLY A 124 13.15 -4.68 0.99
C GLY A 124 13.22 -3.51 1.99
N GLY A 125 13.05 -2.27 1.53
CA GLY A 125 13.07 -1.06 2.34
C GLY A 125 14.39 -0.29 2.34
N LEU A 126 15.32 -0.67 1.50
CA LEU A 126 16.60 0.04 1.36
C LEU A 126 16.48 1.24 0.43
N VAL A 127 15.48 1.25 -0.45
CA VAL A 127 15.25 2.32 -1.43
C VAL A 127 13.79 2.75 -1.41
N ALA A 128 13.55 4.02 -1.71
CA ALA A 128 12.24 4.59 -1.99
C ALA A 128 12.24 5.26 -3.37
N SER A 129 11.09 5.28 -4.06
CA SER A 129 10.93 5.91 -5.36
C SER A 129 9.63 6.71 -5.42
N LEU A 130 9.70 7.90 -6.02
CA LEU A 130 8.55 8.75 -6.26
C LEU A 130 7.60 8.12 -7.29
N GLU A 131 8.13 7.45 -8.32
CA GLU A 131 7.35 6.67 -9.28
C GLU A 131 6.60 5.54 -8.56
N LYS A 132 7.29 4.84 -7.66
CA LYS A 132 6.66 3.75 -6.88
C LYS A 132 5.55 4.26 -5.97
N ILE A 133 5.69 5.45 -5.39
CA ILE A 133 4.59 6.08 -4.62
C ILE A 133 3.35 6.23 -5.48
N VAL A 134 3.48 6.69 -6.73
CA VAL A 134 2.34 6.88 -7.65
C VAL A 134 1.73 5.54 -8.07
N VAL A 135 2.56 4.54 -8.39
CA VAL A 135 2.11 3.18 -8.74
C VAL A 135 1.34 2.55 -7.57
N ASP A 136 1.88 2.67 -6.36
CA ASP A 136 1.23 2.12 -5.17
C ASP A 136 -0.05 2.89 -4.80
N ALA A 137 -0.08 4.20 -5.03
CA ALA A 137 -1.28 5.01 -4.85
C ALA A 137 -2.41 4.54 -5.78
N GLU A 138 -2.09 4.14 -7.02
CA GLU A 138 -3.06 3.52 -7.93
C GLU A 138 -3.59 2.20 -7.36
N LEU A 139 -2.72 1.32 -6.84
CA LEU A 139 -3.13 0.06 -6.21
C LEU A 139 -4.04 0.31 -4.99
N LEU A 140 -3.69 1.26 -4.13
CA LEU A 140 -4.48 1.62 -2.96
C LEU A 140 -5.86 2.18 -3.35
N ARG A 141 -5.93 3.01 -4.39
CA ARG A 141 -7.20 3.55 -4.90
C ARG A 141 -8.09 2.46 -5.49
N ASN A 142 -7.51 1.51 -6.25
CA ASN A 142 -8.25 0.35 -6.72
C ASN A 142 -8.84 -0.46 -5.56
N TRP A 143 -8.07 -0.73 -4.51
CA TRP A 143 -8.57 -1.43 -3.33
C TRP A 143 -9.63 -0.64 -2.58
N ALA A 144 -9.49 0.69 -2.47
CA ALA A 144 -10.51 1.53 -1.86
C ALA A 144 -11.85 1.43 -2.59
N GLU A 145 -11.81 1.35 -3.92
CA GLU A 145 -13.02 1.16 -4.75
C GLU A 145 -13.58 -0.26 -4.64
N ILE A 146 -12.73 -1.30 -4.71
CA ILE A 146 -13.13 -2.71 -4.56
C ILE A 146 -13.86 -2.96 -3.23
N LEU A 147 -13.49 -2.25 -2.17
CA LEU A 147 -14.08 -2.40 -0.85
C LEU A 147 -15.38 -1.61 -0.66
N GLN A 148 -15.79 -0.79 -1.64
CA GLN A 148 -17.10 -0.14 -1.56
C GLN A 148 -18.23 -1.17 -1.69
N PRO A 149 -19.32 -0.99 -0.94
CA PRO A 149 -20.47 -1.88 -1.05
C PRO A 149 -21.13 -1.70 -2.43
N ILE A 150 -21.57 -2.81 -3.00
CA ILE A 150 -22.38 -2.80 -4.22
C ILE A 150 -23.81 -2.38 -3.86
N SER A 151 -24.36 -1.41 -4.59
CA SER A 151 -25.75 -0.99 -4.47
C SER A 151 -26.67 -1.88 -5.32
N PHE A 152 -27.90 -2.14 -4.82
CA PHE A 152 -28.90 -3.00 -5.45
C PHE A 152 -30.29 -2.35 -5.41
N THR A 153 -30.41 -1.06 -5.67
CA THR A 153 -31.70 -0.40 -5.81
C THR A 153 -32.38 -0.80 -7.13
N ASP A 154 -33.69 -0.58 -7.26
CA ASP A 154 -34.40 -0.84 -8.51
C ASP A 154 -33.77 -0.05 -9.69
N ASP A 155 -33.28 1.13 -9.44
CA ASP A 155 -32.58 1.97 -10.40
C ASP A 155 -31.20 1.38 -10.79
N ASP A 156 -30.47 0.77 -9.86
CA ASP A 156 -29.20 0.08 -10.13
C ASP A 156 -29.43 -1.21 -10.93
N LEU A 157 -30.55 -1.90 -10.71
CA LEU A 157 -30.92 -3.09 -11.47
C LEU A 157 -31.26 -2.79 -12.93
N ALA A 158 -31.65 -1.55 -13.24
CA ALA A 158 -31.87 -1.02 -14.59
C ALA A 158 -32.78 -1.89 -15.49
N VAL A 159 -33.76 -2.57 -14.91
CA VAL A 159 -34.62 -3.53 -15.64
C VAL A 159 -35.34 -2.88 -16.81
N ASP A 160 -35.81 -1.65 -16.66
CA ASP A 160 -36.52 -0.94 -17.74
C ASP A 160 -35.56 -0.51 -18.88
N ALA A 161 -34.32 -0.15 -18.55
CA ALA A 161 -33.29 0.08 -19.57
C ALA A 161 -32.99 -1.21 -20.37
N ILE A 162 -32.92 -2.36 -19.67
CA ILE A 162 -32.72 -3.69 -20.31
C ILE A 162 -33.88 -4.02 -21.25
N LYS A 163 -35.14 -3.82 -20.82
CA LYS A 163 -36.34 -4.06 -21.66
C LYS A 163 -36.40 -3.14 -22.89
N GLY A 164 -35.83 -1.94 -22.78
CA GLY A 164 -35.84 -0.94 -23.86
C GLY A 164 -34.78 -1.15 -24.95
N VAL A 165 -33.86 -2.11 -24.79
CA VAL A 165 -32.81 -2.42 -25.77
C VAL A 165 -33.12 -3.73 -26.48
N GLU A 166 -33.22 -3.70 -27.80
CA GLU A 166 -33.46 -4.88 -28.62
C GLU A 166 -32.27 -5.88 -28.58
N PRO A 167 -32.51 -7.17 -28.80
CA PRO A 167 -31.42 -8.15 -28.89
C PRO A 167 -30.34 -7.74 -29.92
N GLY A 168 -29.08 -7.74 -29.48
CA GLY A 168 -27.95 -7.28 -30.29
C GLY A 168 -27.75 -5.76 -30.28
N GLY A 169 -28.61 -5.00 -29.61
CA GLY A 169 -28.44 -3.56 -29.40
C GLY A 169 -27.36 -3.19 -28.38
N HIS A 170 -27.19 -1.92 -28.10
CA HIS A 170 -26.22 -1.40 -27.13
C HIS A 170 -26.85 -0.32 -26.24
N PHE A 171 -26.25 -0.14 -25.04
CA PHE A 171 -26.80 0.72 -24.00
C PHE A 171 -26.28 2.17 -24.04
N PHE A 172 -25.35 2.54 -24.93
CA PHE A 172 -24.73 3.88 -24.96
C PHE A 172 -25.72 5.05 -25.00
N GLY A 173 -26.84 4.89 -25.70
CA GLY A 173 -27.85 5.95 -25.85
C GLY A 173 -29.01 5.85 -24.87
N THR A 174 -29.02 4.93 -23.91
CA THR A 174 -30.08 4.85 -22.92
C THR A 174 -29.97 5.98 -21.89
N ALA A 175 -31.11 6.45 -21.38
CA ALA A 175 -31.13 7.46 -20.31
C ALA A 175 -30.31 7.01 -19.11
N HIS A 176 -30.45 5.75 -18.71
CA HIS A 176 -29.68 5.15 -17.61
C HIS A 176 -28.17 5.31 -17.78
N THR A 177 -27.61 5.10 -18.98
CA THR A 177 -26.17 5.28 -19.25
C THR A 177 -25.81 6.76 -19.28
N LEU A 178 -26.60 7.60 -19.98
CA LEU A 178 -26.30 9.03 -20.14
C LEU A 178 -26.29 9.79 -18.82
N GLU A 179 -27.09 9.40 -17.85
CA GLU A 179 -27.12 10.00 -16.52
C GLU A 179 -25.93 9.58 -15.63
N ARG A 180 -25.26 8.46 -15.95
CA ARG A 180 -24.28 7.81 -15.06
C ARG A 180 -22.86 7.69 -15.62
N PHE A 181 -22.67 7.79 -16.95
CA PHE A 181 -21.39 7.46 -17.59
C PHE A 181 -20.19 8.23 -17.04
N GLU A 182 -20.39 9.43 -16.53
CA GLU A 182 -19.30 10.21 -15.94
C GLU A 182 -18.85 9.73 -14.57
N LYS A 183 -19.70 8.99 -13.83
CA LYS A 183 -19.47 8.61 -12.43
C LYS A 183 -19.54 7.10 -12.17
N ALA A 184 -20.01 6.33 -13.17
CA ALA A 184 -20.29 4.92 -13.01
C ALA A 184 -19.03 4.06 -12.81
N PHE A 185 -17.89 4.52 -13.31
CA PHE A 185 -16.66 3.75 -13.30
C PHE A 185 -15.53 4.47 -12.61
N TYR A 186 -14.66 3.67 -12.00
CA TYR A 186 -13.42 4.15 -11.42
C TYR A 186 -12.60 4.95 -12.45
N ARG A 187 -12.09 6.11 -12.05
CA ARG A 187 -11.16 6.91 -12.85
C ARG A 187 -9.74 6.71 -12.34
N PRO A 188 -8.87 6.06 -13.13
CA PRO A 188 -7.51 5.76 -12.70
C PRO A 188 -6.67 7.04 -12.53
N LEU A 189 -5.72 6.97 -11.61
CA LEU A 189 -4.66 7.97 -11.46
C LEU A 189 -3.56 7.74 -12.50
N LEU A 190 -3.26 6.47 -12.79
CA LEU A 190 -2.09 6.06 -13.56
C LEU A 190 -2.43 5.14 -14.73
N SER A 191 -3.42 4.23 -14.59
CA SER A 191 -3.75 3.26 -15.63
C SER A 191 -4.20 3.92 -16.91
N ASP A 192 -3.84 3.35 -18.05
CA ASP A 192 -4.22 3.79 -19.39
C ASP A 192 -4.97 2.65 -20.08
N TRP A 193 -6.21 2.91 -20.47
CA TRP A 193 -7.12 1.96 -21.11
C TRP A 193 -7.34 2.27 -22.58
N SER A 194 -6.54 3.17 -23.16
CA SER A 194 -6.59 3.45 -24.59
C SER A 194 -6.17 2.23 -25.42
N ASN A 195 -6.64 2.16 -26.67
CA ASN A 195 -6.17 1.16 -27.60
C ASN A 195 -4.71 1.43 -27.99
N PHE A 196 -4.07 0.47 -28.66
CA PHE A 196 -2.64 0.54 -29.00
C PHE A 196 -2.31 1.75 -29.87
N GLU A 197 -3.15 2.09 -30.84
CA GLU A 197 -2.97 3.21 -31.75
C GLU A 197 -2.93 4.54 -30.98
N ASN A 198 -3.95 4.80 -30.18
CA ASN A 198 -4.04 6.01 -29.37
C ASN A 198 -2.90 6.10 -28.33
N TRP A 199 -2.57 4.98 -27.66
CA TRP A 199 -1.43 4.91 -26.75
C TRP A 199 -0.11 5.23 -27.45
N SER A 200 0.09 4.70 -28.67
CA SER A 200 1.29 4.93 -29.47
C SER A 200 1.42 6.39 -29.90
N GLU A 201 0.33 6.98 -30.38
CA GLU A 201 0.26 8.40 -30.77
C GLU A 201 0.49 9.34 -29.58
N ALA A 202 0.03 8.95 -28.37
CA ALA A 202 0.25 9.69 -27.13
C ALA A 202 1.70 9.54 -26.59
N GLY A 203 2.60 8.88 -27.32
CA GLY A 203 4.03 8.76 -27.00
C GLY A 203 4.43 7.45 -26.33
N ALA A 204 3.58 6.42 -26.38
CA ALA A 204 3.88 5.04 -25.94
C ALA A 204 4.50 4.97 -24.53
N LYS A 205 3.99 5.75 -23.58
CA LYS A 205 4.53 5.80 -22.21
C LYS A 205 4.08 4.56 -21.43
N ASP A 206 5.04 3.86 -20.84
CA ASP A 206 4.79 2.83 -19.84
C ASP A 206 4.30 3.45 -18.50
N ALA A 207 3.89 2.59 -17.57
CA ALA A 207 3.35 3.04 -16.28
C ALA A 207 4.38 3.86 -15.46
N THR A 208 5.66 3.48 -15.51
CA THR A 208 6.73 4.17 -14.77
C THR A 208 6.94 5.58 -15.31
N ARG A 209 6.94 5.76 -16.63
CA ARG A 209 7.04 7.09 -17.26
C ARG A 209 5.82 7.96 -16.95
N ARG A 210 4.61 7.39 -16.98
CA ARG A 210 3.40 8.13 -16.58
C ARG A 210 3.45 8.52 -15.10
N ALA A 211 3.95 7.64 -14.22
CA ALA A 211 4.15 7.95 -12.81
C ALA A 211 5.14 9.12 -12.61
N THR A 212 6.21 9.17 -13.42
CA THR A 212 7.15 10.30 -13.41
C THR A 212 6.45 11.62 -13.76
N ASP A 213 5.59 11.65 -14.76
CA ASP A 213 4.83 12.84 -15.12
C ASP A 213 3.87 13.27 -13.99
N VAL A 214 3.23 12.30 -13.34
CA VAL A 214 2.29 12.56 -12.23
C VAL A 214 3.02 13.19 -11.04
N TRP A 215 4.09 12.59 -10.53
CA TRP A 215 4.74 13.13 -9.35
C TRP A 215 5.42 14.49 -9.62
N LYS A 216 5.98 14.70 -10.82
CA LYS A 216 6.55 16.01 -11.22
C LYS A 216 5.49 17.10 -11.23
N ARG A 217 4.31 16.81 -11.78
CA ARG A 217 3.18 17.74 -11.76
C ARG A 217 2.74 18.05 -10.33
N LEU A 218 2.56 17.03 -9.48
CA LEU A 218 2.15 17.21 -8.08
C LEU A 218 3.14 18.07 -7.29
N LEU A 219 4.44 17.90 -7.52
CA LEU A 219 5.46 18.75 -6.88
C LEU A 219 5.44 20.19 -7.43
N ALA A 220 5.21 20.38 -8.72
CA ALA A 220 5.10 21.71 -9.32
C ALA A 220 3.87 22.49 -8.83
N GLU A 221 2.78 21.77 -8.55
CA GLU A 221 1.52 22.33 -8.02
C GLU A 221 1.54 22.49 -6.49
N TYR A 222 2.56 21.96 -5.81
CA TYR A 222 2.63 21.97 -4.36
C TYR A 222 2.75 23.39 -3.80
N SER A 223 1.82 23.75 -2.93
CA SER A 223 1.89 24.95 -2.11
C SER A 223 2.00 24.55 -0.64
N PRO A 224 3.02 25.01 0.08
CA PRO A 224 3.13 24.70 1.51
C PRO A 224 1.87 25.15 2.27
N PRO A 225 1.41 24.36 3.24
CA PRO A 225 0.30 24.79 4.10
C PRO A 225 0.68 26.09 4.80
N PRO A 226 -0.30 26.99 5.02
CA PRO A 226 -0.03 28.25 5.69
C PRO A 226 0.49 27.98 7.10
N LEU A 227 1.64 28.54 7.42
CA LEU A 227 2.25 28.49 8.75
C LEU A 227 2.51 29.93 9.20
N ASP A 228 2.18 30.24 10.43
CA ASP A 228 2.48 31.52 11.05
C ASP A 228 3.99 31.84 10.91
N VAL A 229 4.32 33.07 10.53
CA VAL A 229 5.69 33.47 10.20
C VAL A 229 6.60 33.31 11.44
N ALA A 230 6.14 33.69 12.63
CA ALA A 230 6.92 33.59 13.86
C ALA A 230 7.18 32.12 14.23
N VAL A 231 6.21 31.22 13.98
CA VAL A 231 6.38 29.76 14.18
C VAL A 231 7.42 29.20 13.20
N ARG A 232 7.36 29.61 11.94
CA ARG A 232 8.35 29.20 10.93
C ARG A 232 9.76 29.64 11.32
N GLU A 233 9.93 30.91 11.67
CA GLU A 233 11.21 31.46 12.09
C GLU A 233 11.78 30.76 13.33
N ALA A 234 10.93 30.45 14.30
CA ALA A 234 11.31 29.68 15.49
C ALA A 234 11.79 28.25 15.15
N ILE A 235 11.09 27.56 14.24
CA ILE A 235 11.49 26.23 13.76
C ILE A 235 12.84 26.33 13.03
N ASP A 236 13.00 27.25 12.10
CA ASP A 236 14.23 27.42 11.33
C ASP A 236 15.42 27.77 12.23
N ALA A 237 15.22 28.63 13.24
CA ALA A 237 16.24 28.94 14.24
C ALA A 237 16.65 27.71 15.06
N TYR A 238 15.66 26.90 15.47
CA TYR A 238 15.93 25.65 16.18
C TYR A 238 16.70 24.64 15.31
N VAL A 239 16.28 24.46 14.06
CA VAL A 239 16.96 23.55 13.12
C VAL A 239 18.40 23.98 12.92
N ARG A 240 18.66 25.26 12.59
CA ARG A 240 20.04 25.78 12.44
C ARG A 240 20.89 25.54 13.69
N LYS A 241 20.38 25.87 14.88
CA LYS A 241 21.07 25.62 16.15
C LYS A 241 21.44 24.14 16.32
N ARG A 242 20.49 23.24 16.10
CA ARG A 242 20.70 21.79 16.25
C ARG A 242 21.65 21.24 15.21
N SER A 243 21.59 21.71 13.96
CA SER A 243 22.55 21.30 12.91
C SER A 243 23.98 21.64 13.31
N VAL A 244 24.22 22.83 13.83
CA VAL A 244 25.54 23.23 14.32
C VAL A 244 26.00 22.37 15.51
N GLU A 245 25.10 22.13 16.50
CA GLU A 245 25.43 21.31 17.67
C GLU A 245 25.77 19.86 17.30
N LEU A 246 25.17 19.34 16.23
CA LEU A 246 25.36 17.96 15.76
C LEU A 246 26.47 17.84 14.71
N GLY A 247 27.05 18.92 14.27
CA GLY A 247 28.09 18.93 13.20
C GLY A 247 27.50 18.53 11.84
N CYS A 248 26.20 18.79 11.60
CA CYS A 248 25.55 18.58 10.33
C CYS A 248 25.51 19.86 9.53
N ASP A 249 25.63 19.79 8.20
CA ASP A 249 25.35 20.92 7.33
C ASP A 249 23.88 21.33 7.49
N ALA A 250 23.61 22.62 7.67
CA ALA A 250 22.23 23.10 7.70
C ALA A 250 21.59 22.93 6.31
N PRO A 251 20.35 22.50 6.21
CA PRO A 251 19.64 22.35 4.93
C PRO A 251 19.43 23.69 4.24
#